data_fd961d0d4d8ce4690e475bbb18e20e68
#
_entry.id   fd961d0d4d8ce4690e475bbb18e20e68
#
_cell.length_a   1.000
_cell.length_b   1.000
_cell.length_c   1.000
_cell.angle_alpha   90.00
_cell.angle_beta   90.00
_cell.angle_gamma   90.00
#
_symmetry.space_group_name_H-M   'P 1'
#
loop_
_entity.id
_entity.type
_entity.pdbx_description
1 polymer ?
#
loop_
_entity_poly.entity_id
_entity_poly.type
_entity_poly.pdbx_seq_one_letter_code
_entity_poly.pdbx_strand_id
1 'polypeptide(L)'
;MASTRATRRNPLLAVFLTVFIDLLGFGILIPVFPLLISPGSRFRVTPESWTPGQGLIMLGWLQAIYPLCIFLAAPVLGQLSDRLGRRPVLAMSIGGTAVGYVLFSIGILTKNLPLMFAARALDGITGGNLAVAQAAIGDISDDGNRAKNFGVLGAAFGFGFVIGPYLGGRLSDPNVSFYGLFHTPSWFGATTPFWFAAGLAALNCLLVLRLLPETLKSRVSGRQLRLTQSASNLINGFSSARLRVPLATAFLFSSGFTFFTTFFAVYLRNKFHFSQGRTGDFFAIVGVCIALTQGVVVGLVAKKLVDFKVLRFSLFGQAFALAIYFVATSSAPLYWTIPLFTLFNGLTQANLTSLVSRSAEPGKQGEAMGIYSSVTSIAQVPAAVLVGYIADGISSNIPLIVACTTVAAGGFLFLTTFRPRFVSSGTERERSEIATSH
;
A
#
# COMPACT_ATOMS: atom_id res chain seq x y z
N MET A 1 -13.24 31.49 -38.08
CA MET A 1 -12.08 30.98 -37.32
C MET A 1 -12.52 30.69 -35.88
N ALA A 2 -12.94 29.48 -35.64
CA ALA A 2 -13.33 29.04 -34.29
C ALA A 2 -12.08 28.43 -33.64
N SER A 3 -11.51 29.18 -32.68
CA SER A 3 -10.44 28.68 -31.81
C SER A 3 -11.03 27.62 -30.93
N THR A 4 -10.85 26.37 -31.29
CA THR A 4 -11.06 25.21 -30.38
C THR A 4 -10.12 25.37 -29.20
N ARG A 5 -10.66 25.80 -28.04
CA ARG A 5 -9.97 25.69 -26.74
C ARG A 5 -9.61 24.23 -26.52
N ALA A 6 -8.41 23.84 -26.90
CA ALA A 6 -7.83 22.57 -26.49
C ALA A 6 -7.80 22.60 -24.95
N THR A 7 -8.68 21.86 -24.32
CA THR A 7 -8.65 21.61 -22.88
C THR A 7 -7.23 21.13 -22.57
N ARG A 8 -6.47 21.93 -21.81
CA ARG A 8 -5.09 21.58 -21.39
C ARG A 8 -5.17 20.24 -20.67
N ARG A 9 -4.87 19.17 -21.38
CA ARG A 9 -4.80 17.82 -20.81
C ARG A 9 -3.65 17.82 -19.79
N ASN A 10 -3.97 17.60 -18.52
CA ASN A 10 -2.98 17.51 -17.46
C ASN A 10 -2.75 16.04 -17.09
N PRO A 11 -1.74 15.37 -17.70
CA PRO A 11 -1.52 13.95 -17.47
C PRO A 11 -1.13 13.63 -16.02
N LEU A 12 -0.42 14.54 -15.32
CA LEU A 12 -0.03 14.35 -13.93
C LEU A 12 -1.25 14.29 -13.00
N LEU A 13 -2.26 15.14 -13.23
CA LEU A 13 -3.49 15.11 -12.43
C LEU A 13 -4.25 13.79 -12.63
N ALA A 14 -4.33 13.28 -13.85
CA ALA A 14 -5.00 12.02 -14.13
C ALA A 14 -4.29 10.85 -13.43
N VAL A 15 -2.96 10.79 -13.50
CA VAL A 15 -2.17 9.74 -12.82
C VAL A 15 -2.26 9.88 -11.29
N PHE A 16 -2.20 11.11 -10.77
CA PHE A 16 -2.40 11.38 -9.34
C PHE A 16 -3.73 10.81 -8.85
N LEU A 17 -4.83 11.15 -9.54
CA LEU A 17 -6.16 10.68 -9.16
C LEU A 17 -6.27 9.15 -9.23
N THR A 18 -5.64 8.52 -10.22
CA THR A 18 -5.61 7.07 -10.35
C THR A 18 -4.99 6.41 -9.11
N VAL A 19 -3.77 6.80 -8.77
CA VAL A 19 -3.05 6.23 -7.62
C VAL A 19 -3.72 6.59 -6.30
N PHE A 20 -4.24 7.82 -6.18
CA PHE A 20 -4.97 8.25 -5.00
C PHE A 20 -6.23 7.42 -4.75
N ILE A 21 -7.03 7.14 -5.79
CA ILE A 21 -8.29 6.37 -5.65
C ILE A 21 -8.00 4.90 -5.34
N ASP A 22 -6.96 4.31 -5.92
CA ASP A 22 -6.55 2.94 -5.59
C ASP A 22 -6.17 2.81 -4.10
N LEU A 23 -5.38 3.76 -3.60
CA LEU A 23 -4.95 3.75 -2.20
C LEU A 23 -6.07 4.12 -1.23
N LEU A 24 -6.97 5.00 -1.66
CA LEU A 24 -8.20 5.30 -0.92
C LEU A 24 -9.03 4.02 -0.74
N GLY A 25 -9.21 3.24 -1.80
CA GLY A 25 -9.95 1.98 -1.76
C GLY A 25 -9.30 0.93 -0.85
N PHE A 26 -7.97 0.83 -0.86
CA PHE A 26 -7.24 -0.01 0.10
C PHE A 26 -7.51 0.44 1.54
N GLY A 27 -7.42 1.75 1.81
CA GLY A 27 -7.61 2.32 3.14
C GLY A 27 -9.03 2.17 3.69
N ILE A 28 -10.04 2.24 2.83
CA ILE A 28 -11.46 2.09 3.18
C ILE A 28 -11.73 0.74 3.88
N LEU A 29 -11.06 -0.33 3.48
CA LEU A 29 -11.30 -1.65 4.05
C LEU A 29 -10.92 -1.75 5.52
N ILE A 30 -9.88 -1.02 5.96
CA ILE A 30 -9.30 -1.16 7.29
C ILE A 30 -10.35 -1.05 8.41
N PRO A 31 -11.15 0.02 8.52
CA PRO A 31 -12.16 0.15 9.58
C PRO A 31 -13.40 -0.72 9.34
N VAL A 32 -13.64 -1.22 8.13
CA VAL A 32 -14.81 -2.04 7.79
C VAL A 32 -14.62 -3.50 8.19
N PHE A 33 -13.41 -4.05 8.13
CA PHE A 33 -13.14 -5.45 8.42
C PHE A 33 -13.75 -5.98 9.73
N PRO A 34 -13.65 -5.26 10.86
CA PRO A 34 -14.29 -5.73 12.10
C PRO A 34 -15.80 -5.93 11.99
N LEU A 35 -16.49 -5.15 11.15
CA LEU A 35 -17.95 -5.28 10.95
C LEU A 35 -18.34 -6.60 10.28
N LEU A 36 -17.46 -7.13 9.42
CA LEU A 36 -17.73 -8.33 8.62
C LEU A 36 -17.73 -9.62 9.46
N ILE A 37 -17.07 -9.59 10.64
CA ILE A 37 -16.93 -10.77 11.49
C ILE A 37 -17.56 -10.59 12.89
N SER A 38 -17.88 -9.36 13.29
CA SER A 38 -18.36 -9.11 14.66
C SER A 38 -19.72 -9.74 14.90
N PRO A 39 -19.89 -10.46 16.04
CA PRO A 39 -21.20 -10.91 16.48
C PRO A 39 -22.15 -9.73 16.62
N GLY A 40 -23.41 -9.90 16.21
CA GLY A 40 -24.42 -8.85 16.27
C GLY A 40 -24.33 -7.75 15.18
N SER A 41 -23.31 -7.75 14.34
CA SER A 41 -23.24 -6.86 13.19
C SER A 41 -24.23 -7.31 12.11
N ARG A 42 -25.10 -6.39 11.64
CA ARG A 42 -25.99 -6.65 10.50
C ARG A 42 -25.23 -7.00 9.21
N PHE A 43 -23.95 -6.61 9.14
CA PHE A 43 -23.05 -6.85 8.00
C PHE A 43 -22.13 -8.06 8.20
N ARG A 44 -22.35 -8.85 9.26
CA ARG A 44 -21.61 -10.08 9.46
C ARG A 44 -21.81 -11.02 8.28
N VAL A 45 -20.73 -11.41 7.62
CA VAL A 45 -20.71 -12.30 6.45
C VAL A 45 -20.34 -13.73 6.83
N THR A 46 -19.74 -13.93 8.04
CA THR A 46 -19.39 -15.26 8.53
C THR A 46 -20.63 -15.98 9.06
N PRO A 47 -20.76 -17.31 8.84
CA PRO A 47 -21.82 -18.12 9.43
C PRO A 47 -21.87 -17.93 10.97
N GLU A 48 -23.05 -18.06 11.55
CA GLU A 48 -23.21 -17.95 13.02
C GLU A 48 -22.49 -19.07 13.78
N SER A 49 -22.38 -20.24 13.13
CA SER A 49 -21.66 -21.40 13.66
C SER A 49 -20.14 -21.23 13.75
N TRP A 50 -19.58 -20.20 13.07
CA TRP A 50 -18.15 -19.98 13.08
C TRP A 50 -17.69 -19.32 14.37
N THR A 51 -16.58 -19.81 14.90
CA THR A 51 -15.87 -19.14 16.01
C THR A 51 -15.33 -17.79 15.55
N PRO A 52 -15.08 -16.84 16.46
CA PRO A 52 -14.42 -15.58 16.14
C PRO A 52 -13.10 -15.78 15.39
N GLY A 53 -12.32 -16.79 15.73
CA GLY A 53 -11.06 -17.12 15.10
C GLY A 53 -11.20 -17.57 13.66
N GLN A 54 -12.18 -18.39 13.33
CA GLN A 54 -12.49 -18.75 11.93
C GLN A 54 -12.82 -17.51 11.11
N GLY A 55 -13.51 -16.53 11.71
CA GLY A 55 -13.74 -15.23 11.08
C GLY A 55 -12.44 -14.47 10.79
N LEU A 56 -11.48 -14.48 11.72
CA LEU A 56 -10.17 -13.84 11.56
C LEU A 56 -9.32 -14.53 10.47
N ILE A 57 -9.36 -15.86 10.42
CA ILE A 57 -8.70 -16.64 9.35
C ILE A 57 -9.28 -16.25 7.98
N MET A 58 -10.60 -16.19 7.85
CA MET A 58 -11.28 -15.75 6.63
C MET A 58 -10.86 -14.34 6.22
N LEU A 59 -10.80 -13.38 7.17
CA LEU A 59 -10.31 -12.03 6.87
C LEU A 59 -8.86 -12.02 6.40
N GLY A 60 -8.00 -12.84 6.99
CA GLY A 60 -6.62 -13.00 6.56
C GLY A 60 -6.52 -13.44 5.11
N TRP A 61 -7.27 -14.46 4.70
CA TRP A 61 -7.34 -14.90 3.31
C TRP A 61 -7.95 -13.85 2.38
N LEU A 62 -9.03 -13.18 2.81
CA LEU A 62 -9.66 -12.12 2.03
C LEU A 62 -8.72 -10.93 1.80
N GLN A 63 -7.82 -10.66 2.76
CA GLN A 63 -6.80 -9.64 2.62
C GLN A 63 -5.64 -10.12 1.74
N ALA A 64 -5.26 -11.38 1.80
CA ALA A 64 -4.13 -11.95 1.07
C ALA A 64 -4.37 -12.07 -0.44
N ILE A 65 -5.61 -12.29 -0.87
CA ILE A 65 -5.94 -12.49 -2.29
C ILE A 65 -5.58 -11.25 -3.14
N TYR A 66 -5.76 -10.05 -2.60
CA TYR A 66 -5.48 -8.79 -3.29
C TYR A 66 -3.98 -8.63 -3.63
N PRO A 67 -3.03 -8.66 -2.69
CA PRO A 67 -1.60 -8.55 -3.02
C PRO A 67 -1.08 -9.75 -3.81
N LEU A 68 -1.68 -10.94 -3.65
CA LEU A 68 -1.36 -12.10 -4.48
C LEU A 68 -1.71 -11.84 -5.95
N CYS A 69 -2.90 -11.31 -6.21
CA CYS A 69 -3.32 -10.97 -7.57
C CYS A 69 -2.51 -9.79 -8.14
N ILE A 70 -2.15 -8.78 -7.34
CA ILE A 70 -1.22 -7.72 -7.78
C ILE A 70 0.13 -8.33 -8.18
N PHE A 71 0.69 -9.21 -7.35
CA PHE A 71 1.97 -9.86 -7.64
C PHE A 71 1.96 -10.54 -9.00
N LEU A 72 0.89 -11.23 -9.34
CA LEU A 72 0.74 -11.92 -10.62
C LEU A 72 0.46 -10.95 -11.79
N ALA A 73 -0.39 -9.96 -11.57
CA ALA A 73 -0.94 -9.11 -12.63
C ALA A 73 -0.07 -7.89 -12.96
N ALA A 74 0.64 -7.29 -12.00
CA ALA A 74 1.35 -6.03 -12.22
C ALA A 74 2.39 -6.09 -13.37
N PRO A 75 3.26 -7.11 -13.49
CA PRO A 75 4.16 -7.19 -14.63
C PRO A 75 3.45 -7.44 -15.97
N VAL A 76 2.30 -8.12 -15.92
CA VAL A 76 1.49 -8.39 -17.13
C VAL A 76 0.83 -7.10 -17.60
N LEU A 77 0.24 -6.32 -16.68
CA LEU A 77 -0.34 -5.01 -16.98
C LEU A 77 0.73 -4.04 -17.50
N GLY A 78 1.93 -4.06 -16.92
CA GLY A 78 3.07 -3.28 -17.41
C GLY A 78 3.38 -3.63 -18.88
N GLN A 79 3.59 -4.91 -19.19
CA GLN A 79 3.84 -5.39 -20.56
C GLN A 79 2.67 -5.08 -21.52
N LEU A 80 1.43 -5.22 -21.03
CA LEU A 80 0.23 -4.91 -21.83
C LEU A 80 0.18 -3.42 -22.16
N SER A 81 0.57 -2.56 -21.20
CA SER A 81 0.60 -1.10 -21.40
C SER A 81 1.70 -0.65 -22.38
N ASP A 82 2.80 -1.43 -22.49
CA ASP A 82 3.83 -1.19 -23.53
C ASP A 82 3.35 -1.52 -24.95
N ARG A 83 2.31 -2.35 -25.06
CA ARG A 83 1.74 -2.76 -26.36
C ARG A 83 0.53 -1.94 -26.78
N LEU A 84 -0.44 -1.84 -25.88
CA LEU A 84 -1.73 -1.21 -26.15
C LEU A 84 -1.69 0.31 -25.94
N GLY A 85 -0.75 0.77 -25.11
CA GLY A 85 -0.66 2.15 -24.62
C GLY A 85 -1.00 2.25 -23.14
N ARG A 86 -0.50 3.31 -22.50
CA ARG A 86 -0.70 3.55 -21.06
C ARG A 86 -2.18 3.86 -20.74
N ARG A 87 -2.76 4.75 -21.54
CA ARG A 87 -4.13 5.24 -21.32
C ARG A 87 -5.19 4.14 -21.34
N PRO A 88 -5.30 3.26 -22.34
CA PRO A 88 -6.34 2.23 -22.38
C PRO A 88 -6.17 1.21 -21.24
N VAL A 89 -4.91 0.84 -20.89
CA VAL A 89 -4.67 -0.13 -19.81
C VAL A 89 -5.01 0.47 -18.44
N LEU A 90 -4.66 1.74 -18.18
CA LEU A 90 -5.09 2.44 -16.98
C LEU A 90 -6.61 2.53 -16.88
N ALA A 91 -7.29 2.89 -17.96
CA ALA A 91 -8.76 2.98 -17.96
C ALA A 91 -9.42 1.63 -17.70
N MET A 92 -8.93 0.54 -18.31
CA MET A 92 -9.42 -0.82 -18.06
C MET A 92 -9.20 -1.24 -16.61
N SER A 93 -8.03 -0.96 -16.05
CA SER A 93 -7.70 -1.28 -14.66
C SER A 93 -8.62 -0.54 -13.69
N ILE A 94 -8.75 0.78 -13.82
CA ILE A 94 -9.62 1.58 -12.94
C ILE A 94 -11.09 1.19 -13.09
N GLY A 95 -11.55 0.90 -14.31
CA GLY A 95 -12.89 0.36 -14.55
C GLY A 95 -13.12 -0.98 -13.86
N GLY A 96 -12.13 -1.88 -13.91
CA GLY A 96 -12.14 -3.15 -13.20
C GLY A 96 -12.18 -2.99 -11.67
N THR A 97 -11.41 -2.04 -11.11
CA THR A 97 -11.47 -1.69 -9.69
C THR A 97 -12.87 -1.18 -9.29
N ALA A 98 -13.51 -0.33 -10.13
CA ALA A 98 -14.88 0.14 -9.87
C ALA A 98 -15.87 -1.04 -9.81
N VAL A 99 -15.77 -1.98 -10.76
CA VAL A 99 -16.58 -3.21 -10.75
C VAL A 99 -16.28 -4.07 -9.52
N GLY A 100 -15.00 -4.20 -9.13
CA GLY A 100 -14.58 -4.92 -7.93
C GLY A 100 -15.25 -4.39 -6.67
N TYR A 101 -15.31 -3.06 -6.48
CA TYR A 101 -15.98 -2.45 -5.32
C TYR A 101 -17.50 -2.68 -5.33
N VAL A 102 -18.15 -2.61 -6.50
CA VAL A 102 -19.57 -2.96 -6.64
C VAL A 102 -19.82 -4.42 -6.25
N LEU A 103 -19.05 -5.35 -6.80
CA LEU A 103 -19.17 -6.78 -6.49
C LEU A 103 -18.90 -7.08 -5.02
N PHE A 104 -17.92 -6.40 -4.41
CA PHE A 104 -17.62 -6.54 -2.99
C PHE A 104 -18.78 -6.07 -2.11
N SER A 105 -19.38 -4.92 -2.44
CA SER A 105 -20.59 -4.41 -1.77
C SER A 105 -21.76 -5.39 -1.87
N ILE A 106 -22.00 -5.93 -3.07
CA ILE A 106 -23.04 -6.95 -3.29
C ILE A 106 -22.73 -8.20 -2.47
N GLY A 107 -21.48 -8.65 -2.44
CA GLY A 107 -21.02 -9.78 -1.63
C GLY A 107 -21.30 -9.61 -0.13
N ILE A 108 -21.10 -8.41 0.42
CA ILE A 108 -21.46 -8.08 1.80
C ILE A 108 -22.98 -8.15 2.00
N LEU A 109 -23.77 -7.52 1.12
CA LEU A 109 -25.23 -7.48 1.23
C LEU A 109 -25.87 -8.85 1.14
N THR A 110 -25.37 -9.69 0.25
CA THR A 110 -25.86 -11.06 0.03
C THR A 110 -25.18 -12.10 0.94
N LYS A 111 -24.23 -11.67 1.80
CA LYS A 111 -23.40 -12.54 2.63
C LYS A 111 -22.69 -13.63 1.84
N ASN A 112 -22.31 -13.34 0.60
CA ASN A 112 -21.70 -14.28 -0.34
C ASN A 112 -20.17 -14.16 -0.30
N LEU A 113 -19.51 -15.00 0.51
CA LEU A 113 -18.05 -15.04 0.64
C LEU A 113 -17.34 -15.31 -0.70
N PRO A 114 -17.72 -16.33 -1.51
CA PRO A 114 -17.11 -16.53 -2.82
C PRO A 114 -17.12 -15.27 -3.71
N LEU A 115 -18.22 -14.51 -3.72
CA LEU A 115 -18.30 -13.26 -4.48
C LEU A 115 -17.35 -12.19 -3.93
N MET A 116 -17.18 -12.11 -2.60
CA MET A 116 -16.23 -11.19 -1.99
C MET A 116 -14.78 -11.55 -2.35
N PHE A 117 -14.42 -12.84 -2.36
CA PHE A 117 -13.10 -13.28 -2.80
C PHE A 117 -12.88 -12.99 -4.30
N ALA A 118 -13.85 -13.26 -5.14
CA ALA A 118 -13.78 -12.94 -6.57
C ALA A 118 -13.63 -11.42 -6.81
N ALA A 119 -14.36 -10.60 -6.06
CA ALA A 119 -14.26 -9.14 -6.10
C ALA A 119 -12.85 -8.65 -5.71
N ARG A 120 -12.26 -9.21 -4.64
CA ARG A 120 -10.89 -8.89 -4.21
C ARG A 120 -9.83 -9.39 -5.19
N ALA A 121 -10.06 -10.55 -5.81
CA ALA A 121 -9.17 -11.03 -6.86
C ALA A 121 -9.21 -10.12 -8.10
N LEU A 122 -10.40 -9.69 -8.53
CA LEU A 122 -10.56 -8.74 -9.63
C LEU A 122 -9.87 -7.40 -9.30
N ASP A 123 -10.11 -6.86 -8.10
CA ASP A 123 -9.49 -5.62 -7.63
C ASP A 123 -7.95 -5.74 -7.58
N GLY A 124 -7.41 -6.88 -7.13
CA GLY A 124 -5.96 -7.15 -7.16
C GLY A 124 -5.39 -7.26 -8.56
N ILE A 125 -6.08 -7.93 -9.50
CA ILE A 125 -5.67 -8.02 -10.90
C ILE A 125 -5.61 -6.62 -11.52
N THR A 126 -6.60 -5.80 -11.26
CA THR A 126 -6.71 -4.45 -11.80
C THR A 126 -5.85 -3.44 -11.04
N GLY A 127 -5.62 -3.64 -9.74
CA GLY A 127 -4.76 -2.81 -8.88
C GLY A 127 -3.26 -2.87 -9.22
N GLY A 128 -2.81 -3.77 -10.12
CA GLY A 128 -1.46 -3.74 -10.69
C GLY A 128 -1.17 -2.52 -11.59
N ASN A 129 -2.12 -1.58 -11.72
CA ASN A 129 -2.03 -0.36 -12.51
C ASN A 129 -0.98 0.64 -12.01
N LEU A 130 -0.52 0.54 -10.75
CA LEU A 130 0.52 1.40 -10.20
C LEU A 130 1.80 1.35 -11.05
N ALA A 131 2.17 0.17 -11.57
CA ALA A 131 3.31 0.02 -12.46
C ALA A 131 3.10 0.79 -13.79
N VAL A 132 1.87 0.77 -14.33
CA VAL A 132 1.50 1.51 -15.54
C VAL A 132 1.48 3.02 -15.28
N ALA A 133 1.00 3.45 -14.11
CA ALA A 133 1.00 4.85 -13.68
C ALA A 133 2.42 5.39 -13.54
N GLN A 134 3.34 4.62 -12.93
CA GLN A 134 4.75 4.97 -12.83
C GLN A 134 5.43 5.06 -14.20
N ALA A 135 5.12 4.13 -15.11
CA ALA A 135 5.62 4.17 -16.47
C ALA A 135 5.10 5.41 -17.23
N ALA A 136 3.82 5.74 -17.11
CA ALA A 136 3.23 6.94 -17.72
C ALA A 136 3.91 8.23 -17.22
N ILE A 137 4.23 8.32 -15.92
CA ILE A 137 5.02 9.45 -15.38
C ILE A 137 6.42 9.46 -15.95
N GLY A 138 7.07 8.29 -16.08
CA GLY A 138 8.38 8.17 -16.70
C GLY A 138 8.39 8.70 -18.15
N ASP A 139 7.35 8.34 -18.93
CA ASP A 139 7.21 8.73 -20.34
C ASP A 139 7.06 10.26 -20.55
N ILE A 140 6.45 10.97 -19.58
CA ILE A 140 6.22 12.43 -19.63
C ILE A 140 7.26 13.24 -18.88
N SER A 141 8.23 12.58 -18.23
CA SER A 141 9.27 13.23 -17.43
C SER A 141 10.58 13.33 -18.19
N ASP A 142 11.23 14.47 -18.06
CA ASP A 142 12.64 14.71 -18.41
C ASP A 142 13.50 14.71 -17.13
N ASP A 143 14.83 14.77 -17.28
CA ASP A 143 15.76 14.70 -16.16
C ASP A 143 15.57 15.84 -15.16
N GLY A 144 15.11 17.03 -15.60
CA GLY A 144 14.91 18.20 -14.74
C GLY A 144 13.65 18.14 -13.88
N ASN A 145 12.60 17.45 -14.35
CA ASN A 145 11.30 17.42 -13.65
C ASN A 145 10.92 16.03 -13.10
N ARG A 146 11.70 14.99 -13.39
CA ARG A 146 11.41 13.59 -13.04
C ARG A 146 11.16 13.42 -11.54
N ALA A 147 12.04 13.94 -10.70
CA ALA A 147 11.89 13.84 -9.24
C ALA A 147 10.59 14.52 -8.75
N LYS A 148 10.24 15.69 -9.30
CA LYS A 148 9.00 16.40 -8.99
C LYS A 148 7.78 15.59 -9.42
N ASN A 149 7.79 15.01 -10.62
CA ASN A 149 6.66 14.25 -11.16
C ASN A 149 6.44 12.94 -10.39
N PHE A 150 7.51 12.23 -10.01
CA PHE A 150 7.40 11.07 -9.13
C PHE A 150 6.97 11.45 -7.69
N GLY A 151 7.30 12.67 -7.23
CA GLY A 151 6.79 13.22 -5.98
C GLY A 151 5.26 13.31 -5.92
N VAL A 152 4.59 13.47 -7.08
CA VAL A 152 3.12 13.45 -7.20
C VAL A 152 2.55 12.09 -6.78
N LEU A 153 3.24 10.98 -7.10
CA LEU A 153 2.85 9.65 -6.61
C LEU A 153 2.95 9.56 -5.08
N GLY A 154 4.04 10.07 -4.51
CA GLY A 154 4.19 10.12 -3.05
C GLY A 154 3.06 10.90 -2.37
N ALA A 155 2.65 12.03 -2.96
CA ALA A 155 1.50 12.79 -2.49
C ALA A 155 0.19 11.97 -2.59
N ALA A 156 -0.04 11.25 -3.70
CA ALA A 156 -1.20 10.38 -3.86
C ALA A 156 -1.24 9.27 -2.80
N PHE A 157 -0.09 8.67 -2.49
CA PHE A 157 0.05 7.71 -1.39
C PHE A 157 -0.32 8.34 -0.04
N GLY A 158 0.24 9.50 0.28
CA GLY A 158 -0.06 10.20 1.52
C GLY A 158 -1.55 10.51 1.68
N PHE A 159 -2.15 11.14 0.68
CA PHE A 159 -3.58 11.50 0.71
C PHE A 159 -4.49 10.26 0.74
N GLY A 160 -4.18 9.20 -0.02
CA GLY A 160 -4.95 7.96 -0.03
C GLY A 160 -4.96 7.28 1.33
N PHE A 161 -3.82 7.21 2.01
CA PHE A 161 -3.70 6.66 3.36
C PHE A 161 -4.35 7.52 4.45
N VAL A 162 -4.49 8.83 4.25
CA VAL A 162 -5.23 9.73 5.17
C VAL A 162 -6.73 9.58 4.96
N ILE A 163 -7.17 9.77 3.71
CA ILE A 163 -8.58 9.93 3.37
C ILE A 163 -9.29 8.59 3.32
N GLY A 164 -8.60 7.52 2.88
CA GLY A 164 -9.19 6.19 2.76
C GLY A 164 -9.77 5.65 4.07
N PRO A 165 -8.97 5.43 5.11
CA PRO A 165 -9.48 4.93 6.39
C PRO A 165 -10.45 5.90 7.07
N TYR A 166 -10.24 7.22 6.93
CA TYR A 166 -11.17 8.22 7.45
C TYR A 166 -12.56 8.08 6.85
N LEU A 167 -12.65 8.08 5.51
CA LEU A 167 -13.92 7.87 4.82
C LEU A 167 -14.50 6.48 5.09
N GLY A 168 -13.64 5.45 5.11
CA GLY A 168 -14.05 4.08 5.44
C GLY A 168 -14.74 4.00 6.79
N GLY A 169 -14.15 4.61 7.82
CA GLY A 169 -14.70 4.67 9.16
C GLY A 169 -15.99 5.48 9.23
N ARG A 170 -15.99 6.70 8.70
CA ARG A 170 -17.14 7.60 8.77
C ARG A 170 -18.33 7.14 7.95
N LEU A 171 -18.10 6.66 6.74
CA LEU A 171 -19.18 6.18 5.86
C LEU A 171 -19.74 4.81 6.28
N SER A 172 -19.00 4.04 7.08
CA SER A 172 -19.45 2.75 7.59
C SER A 172 -20.15 2.82 8.95
N ASP A 173 -20.15 3.97 9.60
CA ASP A 173 -20.70 4.17 10.95
C ASP A 173 -21.96 5.05 10.84
N PRO A 174 -23.18 4.52 11.14
CA PRO A 174 -24.41 5.30 11.08
C PRO A 174 -24.47 6.32 12.22
N ASN A 175 -25.15 7.43 11.98
CA ASN A 175 -25.38 8.53 12.94
C ASN A 175 -24.10 9.20 13.48
N VAL A 176 -23.00 9.12 12.73
CA VAL A 176 -21.77 9.83 13.06
C VAL A 176 -21.82 11.28 12.59
N SER A 177 -21.46 12.20 13.48
CA SER A 177 -21.35 13.61 13.13
C SER A 177 -20.10 13.88 12.30
N PHE A 178 -20.27 14.54 11.16
CA PHE A 178 -19.17 15.16 10.40
C PHE A 178 -18.93 16.57 10.91
N TYR A 179 -18.11 16.71 11.94
CA TYR A 179 -17.71 18.01 12.53
C TYR A 179 -18.89 18.96 12.84
N GLY A 180 -20.03 18.40 13.22
CA GLY A 180 -21.24 19.20 13.51
C GLY A 180 -22.01 19.68 12.29
N LEU A 181 -21.53 19.46 11.06
CA LEU A 181 -22.20 19.90 9.83
C LEU A 181 -23.43 19.04 9.47
N PHE A 182 -23.26 17.73 9.56
CA PHE A 182 -24.35 16.76 9.33
C PHE A 182 -24.03 15.42 9.98
N HIS A 183 -25.06 14.58 10.17
CA HIS A 183 -24.91 13.21 10.62
C HIS A 183 -25.07 12.24 9.47
N THR A 184 -24.28 11.15 9.50
CA THR A 184 -24.45 10.06 8.53
C THR A 184 -25.85 9.45 8.69
N PRO A 185 -26.57 9.19 7.58
CA PRO A 185 -27.87 8.54 7.62
C PRO A 185 -27.82 7.17 8.31
N SER A 186 -28.94 6.76 8.92
CA SER A 186 -29.05 5.48 9.63
C SER A 186 -28.86 4.25 8.73
N TRP A 187 -29.01 4.39 7.40
CA TRP A 187 -28.79 3.32 6.43
C TRP A 187 -27.32 3.13 6.06
N PHE A 188 -26.43 4.03 6.48
CA PHE A 188 -24.98 3.87 6.27
C PHE A 188 -24.48 2.60 6.98
N GLY A 189 -23.41 2.01 6.43
CA GLY A 189 -22.83 0.81 6.98
C GLY A 189 -21.66 0.28 6.15
N ALA A 190 -21.29 -0.97 6.37
CA ALA A 190 -20.10 -1.58 5.80
C ALA A 190 -20.01 -1.50 4.26
N THR A 191 -21.10 -1.36 3.54
CA THR A 191 -21.12 -1.26 2.08
C THR A 191 -21.00 0.16 1.54
N THR A 192 -21.43 1.17 2.31
CA THR A 192 -21.47 2.57 1.86
C THR A 192 -20.11 3.09 1.37
N PRO A 193 -18.97 2.82 2.08
CA PRO A 193 -17.67 3.27 1.60
C PRO A 193 -17.28 2.66 0.25
N PHE A 194 -17.69 1.42 -0.03
CA PHE A 194 -17.38 0.76 -1.31
C PHE A 194 -18.22 1.29 -2.47
N TRP A 195 -19.51 1.60 -2.23
CA TRP A 195 -20.32 2.28 -3.23
C TRP A 195 -19.74 3.65 -3.58
N PHE A 196 -19.28 4.39 -2.57
CA PHE A 196 -18.63 5.67 -2.76
C PHE A 196 -17.31 5.51 -3.55
N ALA A 197 -16.46 4.54 -3.18
CA ALA A 197 -15.23 4.26 -3.89
C ALA A 197 -15.47 3.79 -5.33
N ALA A 198 -16.51 2.99 -5.58
CA ALA A 198 -16.91 2.58 -6.93
C ALA A 198 -17.29 3.78 -7.79
N GLY A 199 -18.06 4.72 -7.24
CA GLY A 199 -18.42 5.97 -7.93
C GLY A 199 -17.20 6.82 -8.26
N LEU A 200 -16.25 6.97 -7.31
CA LEU A 200 -15.00 7.69 -7.52
C LEU A 200 -14.12 6.99 -8.58
N ALA A 201 -14.00 5.67 -8.54
CA ALA A 201 -13.24 4.91 -9.51
C ALA A 201 -13.86 5.00 -10.93
N ALA A 202 -15.19 4.92 -11.04
CA ALA A 202 -15.89 5.12 -12.30
C ALA A 202 -15.68 6.53 -12.88
N LEU A 203 -15.79 7.55 -12.01
CA LEU A 203 -15.49 8.94 -12.39
C LEU A 203 -14.03 9.09 -12.85
N ASN A 204 -13.09 8.50 -12.12
CA ASN A 204 -11.68 8.56 -12.49
C ASN A 204 -11.41 7.83 -13.82
N CYS A 205 -12.05 6.69 -14.08
CA CYS A 205 -11.97 6.02 -15.37
C CYS A 205 -12.38 6.96 -16.52
N LEU A 206 -13.49 7.68 -16.35
CA LEU A 206 -13.94 8.69 -17.31
C LEU A 206 -12.96 9.86 -17.46
N LEU A 207 -12.36 10.32 -16.34
CA LEU A 207 -11.34 11.37 -16.37
C LEU A 207 -10.07 10.92 -17.08
N VAL A 208 -9.60 9.70 -16.84
CA VAL A 208 -8.45 9.12 -17.57
C VAL A 208 -8.74 9.04 -19.06
N LEU A 209 -9.92 8.56 -19.45
CA LEU A 209 -10.33 8.50 -20.85
C LEU A 209 -10.44 9.87 -21.51
N ARG A 210 -10.74 10.95 -20.76
CA ARG A 210 -10.89 12.31 -21.33
C ARG A 210 -9.62 13.15 -21.22
N LEU A 211 -8.91 13.07 -20.09
CA LEU A 211 -7.83 14.01 -19.76
C LEU A 211 -6.43 13.42 -19.99
N LEU A 212 -6.24 12.09 -19.85
CA LEU A 212 -4.94 11.49 -20.04
C LEU A 212 -4.65 11.35 -21.54
N PRO A 213 -3.64 12.04 -22.10
CA PRO A 213 -3.17 11.71 -23.44
C PRO A 213 -2.47 10.35 -23.43
N GLU A 214 -2.34 9.70 -24.58
CA GLU A 214 -1.43 8.55 -24.66
C GLU A 214 0.01 9.05 -24.47
N THR A 215 0.69 8.48 -23.46
CA THR A 215 2.05 8.91 -23.08
C THR A 215 3.13 8.05 -23.73
N LEU A 216 2.76 6.85 -24.19
CA LEU A 216 3.68 5.94 -24.83
C LEU A 216 4.09 6.46 -26.21
N LYS A 217 5.38 6.76 -26.39
CA LYS A 217 5.93 7.32 -27.65
C LYS A 217 6.02 6.27 -28.77
N SER A 218 6.34 5.03 -28.43
CA SER A 218 6.47 3.92 -29.40
C SER A 218 5.98 2.61 -28.77
N ARG A 219 5.11 1.90 -29.49
CA ARG A 219 4.59 0.61 -29.03
C ARG A 219 5.60 -0.50 -29.30
N VAL A 220 5.78 -1.38 -28.32
CA VAL A 220 6.63 -2.57 -28.49
C VAL A 220 5.80 -3.67 -29.15
N SER A 221 6.04 -3.91 -30.44
CA SER A 221 5.39 -4.99 -31.18
C SER A 221 6.17 -6.31 -31.05
N GLY A 222 5.48 -7.46 -31.02
CA GLY A 222 6.11 -8.77 -31.16
C GLY A 222 6.63 -9.45 -29.88
N ARG A 223 6.73 -8.76 -28.73
CA ARG A 223 7.18 -9.39 -27.47
C ARG A 223 6.06 -10.23 -26.87
N GLN A 224 6.28 -11.52 -26.62
CA GLN A 224 5.30 -12.38 -25.93
C GLN A 224 5.06 -11.93 -24.48
N LEU A 225 3.80 -11.98 -24.02
CA LEU A 225 3.47 -11.71 -22.61
C LEU A 225 4.04 -12.84 -21.74
N ARG A 226 4.83 -12.47 -20.76
CA ARG A 226 5.42 -13.42 -19.80
C ARG A 226 4.63 -13.39 -18.51
N LEU A 227 3.72 -14.34 -18.34
CA LEU A 227 2.92 -14.51 -17.12
C LEU A 227 3.79 -14.87 -15.91
N THR A 228 4.94 -15.53 -16.15
CA THR A 228 5.90 -15.93 -15.12
C THR A 228 6.88 -14.84 -14.73
N GLN A 229 6.71 -13.60 -15.21
CA GLN A 229 7.67 -12.50 -14.97
C GLN A 229 7.83 -12.22 -13.46
N SER A 230 6.77 -12.32 -12.67
CA SER A 230 6.81 -12.11 -11.23
C SER A 230 7.70 -13.14 -10.52
N ALA A 231 7.57 -14.42 -10.89
CA ALA A 231 8.43 -15.47 -10.36
C ALA A 231 9.89 -15.28 -10.80
N SER A 232 10.12 -14.95 -12.08
CA SER A 232 11.46 -14.63 -12.57
C SER A 232 12.07 -13.43 -11.84
N ASN A 233 11.27 -12.40 -11.53
CA ASN A 233 11.70 -11.25 -10.74
C ASN A 233 12.19 -11.66 -9.34
N LEU A 234 11.45 -12.54 -8.66
CA LEU A 234 11.88 -13.05 -7.34
C LEU A 234 13.21 -13.80 -7.45
N ILE A 235 13.32 -14.78 -8.37
CA ILE A 235 14.53 -15.57 -8.55
C ILE A 235 15.72 -14.67 -8.87
N ASN A 236 15.59 -13.77 -9.83
CA ASN A 236 16.66 -12.87 -10.24
C ASN A 236 17.07 -11.91 -9.12
N GLY A 237 16.11 -11.38 -8.37
CA GLY A 237 16.36 -10.47 -7.25
C GLY A 237 17.15 -11.12 -6.13
N PHE A 238 16.74 -12.31 -5.69
CA PHE A 238 17.44 -13.04 -4.61
C PHE A 238 18.75 -13.70 -5.06
N SER A 239 18.90 -14.00 -6.34
CA SER A 239 20.17 -14.48 -6.91
C SER A 239 21.22 -13.36 -7.03
N SER A 240 20.79 -12.10 -7.12
CA SER A 240 21.70 -10.95 -7.21
C SER A 240 22.38 -10.67 -5.87
N ALA A 241 23.72 -10.73 -5.84
CA ALA A 241 24.50 -10.40 -4.64
C ALA A 241 24.27 -8.95 -4.14
N ARG A 242 23.89 -8.03 -5.05
CA ARG A 242 23.63 -6.62 -4.76
C ARG A 242 22.25 -6.38 -4.17
N LEU A 243 21.24 -7.12 -4.65
CA LEU A 243 19.82 -6.88 -4.31
C LEU A 243 19.30 -7.79 -3.19
N ARG A 244 19.87 -8.99 -3.01
CA ARG A 244 19.31 -10.00 -2.09
C ARG A 244 19.09 -9.50 -0.66
N VAL A 245 20.03 -8.74 -0.08
CA VAL A 245 19.90 -8.24 1.29
C VAL A 245 18.87 -7.10 1.38
N PRO A 246 18.92 -6.03 0.56
CA PRO A 246 17.86 -5.02 0.52
C PRO A 246 16.46 -5.62 0.27
N LEU A 247 16.34 -6.60 -0.63
CA LEU A 247 15.05 -7.25 -0.93
C LEU A 247 14.54 -8.15 0.21
N ALA A 248 15.43 -8.90 0.87
CA ALA A 248 15.07 -9.69 2.05
C ALA A 248 14.63 -8.79 3.21
N THR A 249 15.31 -7.66 3.40
CA THR A 249 14.89 -6.64 4.37
C THR A 249 13.52 -6.05 4.00
N ALA A 250 13.28 -5.75 2.72
CA ALA A 250 12.00 -5.28 2.23
C ALA A 250 10.88 -6.30 2.45
N PHE A 251 11.16 -7.59 2.22
CA PHE A 251 10.22 -8.67 2.47
C PHE A 251 9.81 -8.71 3.95
N LEU A 252 10.78 -8.72 4.87
CA LEU A 252 10.50 -8.76 6.31
C LEU A 252 9.80 -7.49 6.79
N PHE A 253 10.23 -6.33 6.35
CA PHE A 253 9.57 -5.06 6.68
C PHE A 253 8.11 -5.03 6.20
N SER A 254 7.86 -5.38 4.93
CA SER A 254 6.52 -5.39 4.36
C SER A 254 5.62 -6.45 5.02
N SER A 255 6.16 -7.63 5.34
CA SER A 255 5.43 -8.65 6.11
C SER A 255 5.05 -8.14 7.49
N GLY A 256 6.00 -7.56 8.25
CA GLY A 256 5.73 -6.99 9.57
C GLY A 256 4.72 -5.86 9.54
N PHE A 257 4.82 -4.97 8.55
CA PHE A 257 3.83 -3.90 8.34
C PHE A 257 2.43 -4.46 8.01
N THR A 258 2.35 -5.55 7.26
CA THR A 258 1.08 -6.21 6.94
C THR A 258 0.46 -6.89 8.16
N PHE A 259 1.25 -7.54 9.03
CA PHE A 259 0.78 -8.02 10.31
C PHE A 259 0.11 -6.92 11.14
N PHE A 260 0.71 -5.73 11.16
CA PHE A 260 0.13 -4.57 11.82
C PHE A 260 -1.16 -4.11 11.13
N THR A 261 -1.14 -3.80 9.84
CA THR A 261 -2.27 -3.15 9.15
C THR A 261 -3.50 -4.04 9.02
N THR A 262 -3.32 -5.35 8.83
CA THR A 262 -4.43 -6.29 8.66
C THR A 262 -5.25 -6.46 9.94
N PHE A 263 -4.62 -6.43 11.08
CA PHE A 263 -5.27 -6.80 12.33
C PHE A 263 -5.49 -5.64 13.31
N PHE A 264 -4.82 -4.52 13.11
CA PHE A 264 -4.82 -3.43 14.09
C PHE A 264 -6.21 -2.82 14.33
N ALA A 265 -7.07 -2.75 13.31
CA ALA A 265 -8.44 -2.29 13.46
C ALA A 265 -9.28 -3.24 14.36
N VAL A 266 -9.06 -4.55 14.20
CA VAL A 266 -9.69 -5.57 15.10
C VAL A 266 -9.16 -5.44 16.52
N TYR A 267 -7.86 -5.24 16.67
CA TYR A 267 -7.22 -4.99 17.96
C TYR A 267 -7.78 -3.74 18.67
N LEU A 268 -7.91 -2.62 17.95
CA LEU A 268 -8.50 -1.38 18.48
C LEU A 268 -9.95 -1.61 18.96
N ARG A 269 -10.74 -2.35 18.18
CA ARG A 269 -12.11 -2.67 18.54
C ARG A 269 -12.20 -3.57 19.76
N ASN A 270 -11.43 -4.66 19.79
CA ASN A 270 -11.52 -5.68 20.85
C ASN A 270 -10.96 -5.18 22.18
N LYS A 271 -9.82 -4.47 22.17
CA LYS A 271 -9.13 -4.03 23.37
C LYS A 271 -9.59 -2.67 23.89
N PHE A 272 -9.89 -1.73 22.98
CA PHE A 272 -10.20 -0.34 23.34
C PHE A 272 -11.61 0.09 22.95
N HIS A 273 -12.44 -0.82 22.44
CA HIS A 273 -13.84 -0.59 22.06
C HIS A 273 -14.01 0.59 21.07
N PHE A 274 -13.07 0.73 20.13
CA PHE A 274 -13.19 1.76 19.09
C PHE A 274 -14.38 1.47 18.18
N SER A 275 -15.18 2.52 17.91
CA SER A 275 -16.13 2.51 16.79
C SER A 275 -15.38 2.59 15.45
N GLN A 276 -16.11 2.35 14.35
CA GLN A 276 -15.55 2.49 13.01
C GLN A 276 -15.08 3.93 12.75
N GLY A 277 -15.87 4.92 13.19
CA GLY A 277 -15.51 6.33 13.09
C GLY A 277 -14.21 6.65 13.83
N ARG A 278 -14.07 6.23 15.10
CA ARG A 278 -12.83 6.42 15.87
C ARG A 278 -11.63 5.71 15.25
N THR A 279 -11.83 4.51 14.69
CA THR A 279 -10.78 3.78 13.96
C THR A 279 -10.35 4.56 12.72
N GLY A 280 -11.31 5.11 11.96
CA GLY A 280 -11.03 5.97 10.81
C GLY A 280 -10.26 7.23 11.21
N ASP A 281 -10.65 7.93 12.29
CA ASP A 281 -9.96 9.11 12.80
C ASP A 281 -8.51 8.79 13.21
N PHE A 282 -8.30 7.66 13.88
CA PHE A 282 -6.96 7.19 14.26
C PHE A 282 -6.05 7.00 13.03
N PHE A 283 -6.52 6.28 12.02
CA PHE A 283 -5.75 6.06 10.81
C PHE A 283 -5.59 7.34 9.96
N ALA A 284 -6.53 8.28 10.03
CA ALA A 284 -6.38 9.59 9.40
C ALA A 284 -5.20 10.36 10.02
N ILE A 285 -5.07 10.36 11.36
CA ILE A 285 -3.93 10.99 12.04
C ILE A 285 -2.62 10.28 11.65
N VAL A 286 -2.62 8.94 11.61
CA VAL A 286 -1.47 8.16 11.12
C VAL A 286 -1.09 8.60 9.70
N GLY A 287 -2.06 8.72 8.81
CA GLY A 287 -1.83 9.14 7.43
C GLY A 287 -1.26 10.56 7.33
N VAL A 288 -1.79 11.53 8.08
CA VAL A 288 -1.25 12.91 8.13
C VAL A 288 0.21 12.89 8.61
N CYS A 289 0.51 12.14 9.66
CA CYS A 289 1.88 12.03 10.16
C CYS A 289 2.82 11.33 9.16
N ILE A 290 2.34 10.31 8.42
CA ILE A 290 3.11 9.69 7.31
C ILE A 290 3.39 10.73 6.22
N ALA A 291 2.38 11.50 5.79
CA ALA A 291 2.54 12.52 4.77
C ALA A 291 3.55 13.60 5.18
N LEU A 292 3.50 14.07 6.43
CA LEU A 292 4.48 15.01 6.98
C LEU A 292 5.88 14.39 7.04
N THR A 293 6.00 13.15 7.46
CA THR A 293 7.29 12.46 7.52
C THR A 293 7.90 12.32 6.13
N GLN A 294 7.13 11.83 5.15
CA GLN A 294 7.63 11.63 3.79
C GLN A 294 7.88 12.95 3.05
N GLY A 295 7.01 13.95 3.22
CA GLY A 295 7.11 15.24 2.54
C GLY A 295 8.22 16.15 3.09
N VAL A 296 8.50 16.07 4.39
CA VAL A 296 9.42 16.99 5.06
C VAL A 296 10.62 16.26 5.66
N VAL A 297 10.39 15.31 6.56
CA VAL A 297 11.45 14.71 7.37
C VAL A 297 12.41 13.87 6.53
N VAL A 298 11.90 13.05 5.61
CA VAL A 298 12.73 12.23 4.71
C VAL A 298 13.67 13.12 3.89
N GLY A 299 13.17 14.22 3.33
CA GLY A 299 13.99 15.18 2.58
C GLY A 299 15.08 15.84 3.42
N LEU A 300 14.78 16.19 4.67
CA LEU A 300 15.77 16.77 5.61
C LEU A 300 16.83 15.77 6.02
N VAL A 301 16.44 14.52 6.29
CA VAL A 301 17.35 13.45 6.70
C VAL A 301 18.24 13.02 5.53
N ALA A 302 17.71 12.90 4.33
CA ALA A 302 18.45 12.52 3.12
C ALA A 302 19.57 13.51 2.76
N LYS A 303 19.44 14.80 3.17
CA LYS A 303 20.50 15.79 2.99
C LYS A 303 21.69 15.59 3.94
N LYS A 304 21.49 14.91 5.06
CA LYS A 304 22.48 14.78 6.14
C LYS A 304 23.05 13.37 6.31
N LEU A 305 22.26 12.36 6.02
CA LEU A 305 22.59 10.96 6.27
C LEU A 305 22.41 10.11 5.01
N VAL A 306 23.23 9.08 4.87
CA VAL A 306 23.17 8.10 3.77
C VAL A 306 22.11 7.04 4.08
N ASP A 307 21.40 6.58 3.06
CA ASP A 307 20.25 5.66 3.12
C ASP A 307 20.48 4.45 4.04
N PHE A 308 21.61 3.77 3.91
CA PHE A 308 21.88 2.55 4.68
C PHE A 308 22.11 2.82 6.19
N LYS A 309 22.64 4.01 6.56
CA LYS A 309 22.77 4.41 7.97
C LYS A 309 21.42 4.68 8.59
N VAL A 310 20.55 5.39 7.85
CA VAL A 310 19.17 5.65 8.29
C VAL A 310 18.42 4.34 8.50
N LEU A 311 18.52 3.38 7.57
CA LEU A 311 17.84 2.09 7.66
C LEU A 311 18.23 1.29 8.92
N ARG A 312 19.49 1.31 9.33
CA ARG A 312 19.94 0.62 10.56
C ARG A 312 19.16 1.08 11.80
N PHE A 313 18.87 2.38 11.90
CA PHE A 313 18.14 2.92 13.04
C PHE A 313 16.62 2.84 12.84
N SER A 314 16.13 3.12 11.65
CA SER A 314 14.69 3.24 11.43
C SER A 314 13.97 1.89 11.52
N LEU A 315 14.60 0.77 11.13
CA LEU A 315 14.03 -0.57 11.28
C LEU A 315 13.82 -0.94 12.76
N PHE A 316 14.82 -0.69 13.62
CA PHE A 316 14.67 -0.94 15.06
C PHE A 316 13.72 0.05 15.72
N GLY A 317 13.76 1.33 15.31
CA GLY A 317 12.81 2.33 15.76
C GLY A 317 11.36 1.97 15.40
N GLN A 318 11.13 1.41 14.21
CA GLN A 318 9.82 0.91 13.79
C GLN A 318 9.37 -0.29 14.65
N ALA A 319 10.27 -1.25 14.89
CA ALA A 319 9.98 -2.39 15.79
C ALA A 319 9.65 -1.91 17.21
N PHE A 320 10.40 -0.96 17.74
CA PHE A 320 10.16 -0.36 19.04
C PHE A 320 8.80 0.35 19.10
N ALA A 321 8.46 1.15 18.08
CA ALA A 321 7.16 1.83 18.00
C ALA A 321 5.98 0.83 17.98
N LEU A 322 6.14 -0.30 17.27
CA LEU A 322 5.14 -1.39 17.27
C LEU A 322 5.03 -2.07 18.65
N ALA A 323 6.15 -2.22 19.36
CA ALA A 323 6.15 -2.80 20.70
C ALA A 323 5.38 -1.93 21.72
N ILE A 324 5.43 -0.61 21.59
CA ILE A 324 4.66 0.29 22.45
C ILE A 324 3.15 0.07 22.29
N TYR A 325 2.66 -0.16 21.07
CA TYR A 325 1.25 -0.47 20.84
C TYR A 325 0.80 -1.75 21.59
N PHE A 326 1.69 -2.74 21.67
CA PHE A 326 1.40 -3.97 22.41
C PHE A 326 1.24 -3.72 23.92
N VAL A 327 2.10 -2.89 24.51
CA VAL A 327 2.12 -2.63 25.96
C VAL A 327 1.02 -1.65 26.41
N ALA A 328 0.44 -0.88 25.47
CA ALA A 328 -0.57 0.12 25.79
C ALA A 328 -1.79 -0.50 26.52
N THR A 329 -2.12 0.05 27.69
CA THR A 329 -3.27 -0.34 28.50
C THR A 329 -4.49 0.56 28.32
N SER A 330 -4.29 1.75 27.75
CA SER A 330 -5.35 2.71 27.43
C SER A 330 -5.20 3.26 26.01
N SER A 331 -6.21 3.99 25.54
CA SER A 331 -6.19 4.54 24.17
C SER A 331 -5.30 5.76 24.02
N ALA A 332 -5.00 6.51 25.07
CA ALA A 332 -4.21 7.73 25.01
C ALA A 332 -2.75 7.50 24.53
N PRO A 333 -1.99 6.52 25.04
CA PRO A 333 -0.66 6.21 24.53
C PRO A 333 -0.63 5.87 23.04
N LEU A 334 -1.72 5.31 22.48
CA LEU A 334 -1.78 4.98 21.05
C LEU A 334 -1.60 6.23 20.17
N TYR A 335 -2.23 7.35 20.55
CA TYR A 335 -2.13 8.60 19.81
C TYR A 335 -0.74 9.23 19.93
N TRP A 336 -0.13 9.18 21.09
CA TRP A 336 1.23 9.70 21.32
C TRP A 336 2.31 8.91 20.58
N THR A 337 2.06 7.65 20.29
CA THR A 337 3.01 6.80 19.54
C THR A 337 2.90 6.97 18.03
N ILE A 338 1.82 7.57 17.50
CA ILE A 338 1.65 7.79 16.06
C ILE A 338 2.84 8.52 15.43
N PRO A 339 3.29 9.69 15.94
CA PRO A 339 4.42 10.40 15.34
C PRO A 339 5.70 9.54 15.29
N LEU A 340 5.96 8.77 16.33
CA LEU A 340 7.13 7.88 16.41
C LEU A 340 7.04 6.76 15.39
N PHE A 341 5.89 6.07 15.32
CA PHE A 341 5.62 5.01 14.36
C PHE A 341 5.76 5.51 12.92
N THR A 342 5.13 6.64 12.59
CA THR A 342 5.11 7.19 11.23
C THR A 342 6.47 7.73 10.82
N LEU A 343 7.24 8.29 11.75
CA LEU A 343 8.61 8.73 11.53
C LEU A 343 9.48 7.56 11.05
N PHE A 344 9.52 6.49 11.82
CA PHE A 344 10.36 5.34 11.48
C PHE A 344 9.82 4.57 10.26
N ASN A 345 8.51 4.47 10.10
CA ASN A 345 7.90 3.86 8.92
C ASN A 345 8.26 4.62 7.64
N GLY A 346 8.08 5.94 7.63
CA GLY A 346 8.40 6.78 6.48
C GLY A 346 9.88 6.76 6.11
N LEU A 347 10.76 6.86 7.13
CA LEU A 347 12.21 6.75 6.93
C LEU A 347 12.60 5.37 6.37
N THR A 348 12.06 4.28 6.91
CA THR A 348 12.36 2.93 6.43
C THR A 348 11.89 2.74 4.99
N GLN A 349 10.65 3.07 4.69
CA GLN A 349 10.08 2.91 3.35
C GLN A 349 10.88 3.67 2.28
N ALA A 350 11.16 4.95 2.52
CA ALA A 350 11.85 5.81 1.57
C ALA A 350 13.31 5.36 1.34
N ASN A 351 14.03 5.08 2.43
CA ASN A 351 15.44 4.70 2.32
C ASN A 351 15.62 3.28 1.76
N LEU A 352 14.69 2.36 2.04
CA LEU A 352 14.72 1.01 1.48
C LEU A 352 14.49 1.04 -0.04
N THR A 353 13.52 1.82 -0.50
CA THR A 353 13.24 2.03 -1.93
C THR A 353 14.44 2.66 -2.63
N SER A 354 15.03 3.72 -2.04
CA SER A 354 16.23 4.37 -2.55
C SER A 354 17.42 3.39 -2.62
N LEU A 355 17.65 2.62 -1.56
CA LEU A 355 18.74 1.66 -1.49
C LEU A 355 18.63 0.57 -2.56
N VAL A 356 17.42 0.00 -2.78
CA VAL A 356 17.20 -0.98 -3.85
C VAL A 356 17.52 -0.38 -5.22
N SER A 357 17.01 0.83 -5.49
CA SER A 357 17.29 1.52 -6.75
C SER A 357 18.78 1.76 -6.98
N ARG A 358 19.53 2.17 -5.93
CA ARG A 358 20.96 2.47 -6.00
C ARG A 358 21.84 1.21 -6.01
N SER A 359 21.34 0.09 -5.50
CA SER A 359 22.02 -1.21 -5.55
C SER A 359 21.90 -1.90 -6.92
N ALA A 360 21.03 -1.40 -7.79
CA ALA A 360 20.88 -1.87 -9.15
C ALA A 360 22.10 -1.57 -10.01
N GLU A 361 22.31 -2.39 -11.05
CA GLU A 361 23.31 -2.10 -12.09
C GLU A 361 22.93 -0.81 -12.85
N PRO A 362 23.92 -0.05 -13.34
CA PRO A 362 23.66 1.13 -14.16
C PRO A 362 22.71 0.81 -15.31
N GLY A 363 21.65 1.61 -15.45
CA GLY A 363 20.62 1.43 -16.48
C GLY A 363 19.53 0.39 -16.15
N LYS A 364 19.65 -0.38 -15.05
CA LYS A 364 18.65 -1.41 -14.66
C LYS A 364 17.81 -1.03 -13.43
N GLN A 365 17.78 0.27 -13.05
CA GLN A 365 16.99 0.72 -11.88
C GLN A 365 15.49 0.38 -12.02
N GLY A 366 14.92 0.49 -13.22
CA GLY A 366 13.52 0.14 -13.47
C GLY A 366 13.24 -1.35 -13.23
N GLU A 367 14.16 -2.24 -13.65
CA GLU A 367 14.07 -3.68 -13.40
C GLU A 367 14.14 -3.97 -11.89
N ALA A 368 15.08 -3.37 -11.17
CA ALA A 368 15.22 -3.53 -9.72
C ALA A 368 13.98 -3.05 -8.96
N MET A 369 13.35 -1.95 -9.40
CA MET A 369 12.10 -1.48 -8.81
C MET A 369 10.91 -2.40 -9.11
N GLY A 370 10.86 -3.01 -10.28
CA GLY A 370 9.89 -4.06 -10.60
C GLY A 370 10.05 -5.30 -9.72
N ILE A 371 11.30 -5.72 -9.48
CA ILE A 371 11.63 -6.81 -8.54
C ILE A 371 11.20 -6.44 -7.12
N TYR A 372 11.53 -5.23 -6.66
CA TYR A 372 11.14 -4.71 -5.34
C TYR A 372 9.62 -4.75 -5.16
N SER A 373 8.85 -4.28 -6.14
CA SER A 373 7.38 -4.33 -6.11
C SER A 373 6.86 -5.76 -6.02
N SER A 374 7.44 -6.70 -6.78
CA SER A 374 7.07 -8.11 -6.70
C SER A 374 7.35 -8.71 -5.32
N VAL A 375 8.53 -8.40 -4.72
CA VAL A 375 8.91 -8.87 -3.38
C VAL A 375 8.00 -8.31 -2.31
N THR A 376 7.70 -7.00 -2.35
CA THR A 376 6.82 -6.38 -1.34
C THR A 376 5.38 -6.83 -1.45
N SER A 377 4.87 -7.12 -2.65
CA SER A 377 3.52 -7.66 -2.84
C SER A 377 3.42 -9.09 -2.32
N ILE A 378 4.36 -9.98 -2.67
CA ILE A 378 4.31 -11.36 -2.20
C ILE A 378 4.56 -11.46 -0.68
N ALA A 379 5.33 -10.54 -0.08
CA ALA A 379 5.57 -10.49 1.35
C ALA A 379 4.30 -10.28 2.18
N GLN A 380 3.30 -9.61 1.62
CA GLN A 380 2.02 -9.33 2.27
C GLN A 380 1.14 -10.58 2.36
N VAL A 381 1.27 -11.52 1.43
CA VAL A 381 0.40 -12.71 1.34
C VAL A 381 0.52 -13.62 2.57
N PRO A 382 1.70 -14.19 2.90
CA PRO A 382 1.83 -15.04 4.07
C PRO A 382 1.53 -14.29 5.37
N ALA A 383 1.90 -13.02 5.47
CA ALA A 383 1.62 -12.22 6.65
C ALA A 383 0.12 -12.06 6.91
N ALA A 384 -0.66 -11.72 5.87
CA ALA A 384 -2.11 -11.56 5.99
C ALA A 384 -2.80 -12.88 6.38
N VAL A 385 -2.37 -14.01 5.80
CA VAL A 385 -2.92 -15.33 6.13
C VAL A 385 -2.56 -15.75 7.55
N LEU A 386 -1.27 -15.66 7.92
CA LEU A 386 -0.78 -16.10 9.22
C LEU A 386 -1.39 -15.29 10.38
N VAL A 387 -1.68 -14.00 10.17
CA VAL A 387 -2.35 -13.17 11.17
C VAL A 387 -3.65 -13.80 11.67
N GLY A 388 -4.48 -14.33 10.76
CA GLY A 388 -5.75 -14.95 11.13
C GLY A 388 -5.57 -16.17 12.03
N TYR A 389 -4.65 -17.07 11.67
CA TYR A 389 -4.35 -18.28 12.45
C TYR A 389 -3.72 -17.98 13.81
N ILE A 390 -2.80 -17.02 13.87
CA ILE A 390 -2.13 -16.61 15.11
C ILE A 390 -3.13 -15.96 16.06
N ALA A 391 -4.04 -15.14 15.55
CA ALA A 391 -5.03 -14.44 16.35
C ALA A 391 -6.10 -15.39 16.91
N ASP A 392 -6.46 -16.45 16.18
CA ASP A 392 -7.38 -17.50 16.63
C ASP A 392 -6.73 -18.38 17.74
N GLY A 393 -5.52 -18.87 17.48
CA GLY A 393 -4.92 -19.93 18.29
C GLY A 393 -4.37 -19.47 19.64
N ILE A 394 -3.99 -18.19 19.82
CA ILE A 394 -3.19 -17.79 20.98
C ILE A 394 -3.72 -16.54 21.68
N SER A 395 -3.83 -15.41 21.02
CA SER A 395 -4.33 -14.15 21.60
C SER A 395 -4.41 -13.04 20.52
N SER A 396 -5.37 -12.11 20.69
CA SER A 396 -5.54 -10.94 19.85
C SER A 396 -4.33 -9.95 19.85
N ASN A 397 -3.41 -10.10 20.79
CA ASN A 397 -2.24 -9.23 20.92
C ASN A 397 -1.01 -9.76 20.15
N ILE A 398 -0.97 -11.05 19.84
CA ILE A 398 0.22 -11.71 19.23
C ILE A 398 0.55 -11.18 17.83
N PRO A 399 -0.41 -10.85 16.94
CA PRO A 399 -0.06 -10.24 15.67
C PRO A 399 0.85 -9.02 15.77
N LEU A 400 0.72 -8.21 16.82
CA LEU A 400 1.59 -7.06 17.06
C LEU A 400 3.02 -7.48 17.46
N ILE A 401 3.15 -8.55 18.26
CA ILE A 401 4.47 -9.12 18.61
C ILE A 401 5.14 -9.66 17.35
N VAL A 402 4.40 -10.40 16.52
CA VAL A 402 4.92 -10.93 15.27
C VAL A 402 5.34 -9.79 14.31
N ALA A 403 4.53 -8.72 14.23
CA ALA A 403 4.90 -7.53 13.45
C ALA A 403 6.22 -6.93 13.95
N CYS A 404 6.35 -6.72 15.26
CA CYS A 404 7.54 -6.17 15.90
C CYS A 404 8.77 -7.05 15.64
N THR A 405 8.67 -8.37 15.92
CA THR A 405 9.79 -9.32 15.76
C THR A 405 10.20 -9.49 14.31
N THR A 406 9.26 -9.48 13.36
CA THR A 406 9.54 -9.60 11.92
C THR A 406 10.28 -8.36 11.41
N VAL A 407 9.87 -7.15 11.82
CA VAL A 407 10.58 -5.92 11.46
C VAL A 407 11.97 -5.88 12.10
N ALA A 408 12.08 -6.27 13.39
CA ALA A 408 13.35 -6.35 14.09
C ALA A 408 14.32 -7.37 13.44
N ALA A 409 13.79 -8.53 13.01
CA ALA A 409 14.56 -9.52 12.26
C ALA A 409 15.09 -8.96 10.94
N GLY A 410 14.27 -8.15 10.24
CA GLY A 410 14.70 -7.40 9.06
C GLY A 410 15.85 -6.43 9.37
N GLY A 411 15.76 -5.72 10.49
CA GLY A 411 16.81 -4.82 10.99
C GLY A 411 18.09 -5.57 11.33
N PHE A 412 17.99 -6.71 12.01
CA PHE A 412 19.13 -7.55 12.38
C PHE A 412 19.79 -8.17 11.13
N LEU A 413 18.99 -8.71 10.21
CA LEU A 413 19.49 -9.20 8.93
C LEU A 413 20.28 -8.11 8.18
N PHE A 414 19.68 -6.92 8.09
CA PHE A 414 20.34 -5.79 7.43
C PHE A 414 21.65 -5.38 8.11
N LEU A 415 21.62 -5.29 9.45
CA LEU A 415 22.81 -4.89 10.23
C LEU A 415 23.99 -5.86 10.04
N THR A 416 23.71 -7.17 10.01
CA THR A 416 24.74 -8.21 9.98
C THR A 416 25.26 -8.56 8.58
N THR A 417 24.39 -8.43 7.56
CA THR A 417 24.72 -8.96 6.22
C THR A 417 24.91 -7.89 5.15
N PHE A 418 24.38 -6.67 5.36
CA PHE A 418 24.49 -5.62 4.36
C PHE A 418 25.90 -5.03 4.29
N ARG A 419 26.46 -5.01 3.07
CA ARG A 419 27.78 -4.41 2.78
C ARG A 419 27.62 -3.27 1.77
N PRO A 420 28.00 -2.02 2.11
CA PRO A 420 27.71 -0.84 1.30
C PRO A 420 28.48 -0.75 -0.04
N ARG A 421 29.52 -1.58 -0.25
CA ARG A 421 30.37 -1.57 -1.47
C ARG A 421 29.60 -1.73 -2.80
N PHE A 422 28.36 -2.20 -2.78
CA PHE A 422 27.54 -2.37 -3.97
C PHE A 422 26.62 -1.18 -4.27
N VAL A 423 26.65 -0.16 -3.43
CA VAL A 423 25.81 1.04 -3.63
C VAL A 423 26.56 2.03 -4.50
N SER A 424 25.94 2.49 -5.59
CA SER A 424 26.52 3.56 -6.40
C SER A 424 26.52 4.88 -5.60
N SER A 425 27.70 5.46 -5.40
CA SER A 425 27.84 6.73 -4.70
C SER A 425 27.42 7.90 -5.60
N GLY A 426 26.42 8.66 -5.16
CA GLY A 426 25.95 9.85 -5.88
C GLY A 426 26.71 11.13 -5.51
N THR A 427 27.29 11.20 -4.31
CA THR A 427 28.00 12.37 -3.79
C THR A 427 29.39 12.02 -3.27
N GLU A 428 30.31 13.00 -3.22
CA GLU A 428 31.65 12.79 -2.65
C GLU A 428 31.61 12.34 -1.17
N ARG A 429 30.63 12.85 -0.41
CA ARG A 429 30.39 12.45 0.97
C ARG A 429 30.03 10.97 1.09
N GLU A 430 29.15 10.47 0.23
CA GLU A 430 28.78 9.06 0.21
C GLU A 430 29.97 8.17 -0.17
N ARG A 431 30.83 8.63 -1.09
CA ARG A 431 32.08 7.92 -1.45
C ARG A 431 33.02 7.79 -0.25
N SER A 432 33.22 8.88 0.53
CA SER A 432 34.05 8.86 1.71
C SER A 432 33.47 7.97 2.81
N GLU A 433 32.16 7.99 3.03
CA GLU A 433 31.49 7.16 4.04
C GLU A 433 31.47 5.66 3.68
N ILE A 434 31.38 5.33 2.39
CA ILE A 434 31.50 3.95 1.91
C ILE A 434 32.96 3.45 2.09
N ALA A 435 33.95 4.29 1.80
CA ALA A 435 35.36 3.95 1.97
C ALA A 435 35.77 3.72 3.44
N THR A 436 35.16 4.43 4.40
CA THR A 436 35.42 4.30 5.84
C THR A 436 34.65 3.15 6.52
N SER A 437 33.69 2.52 5.83
CA SER A 437 32.86 1.43 6.37
C SER A 437 33.43 0.03 6.12
N HIS A 438 34.68 -0.06 5.60
CA HIS A 438 35.49 -1.25 5.42
C HIS A 438 36.54 -1.35 6.54
#